data_efdabcb06baef679486c066ea93e664a
#
_entry.id   efdabcb06baef679486c066ea93e664a
#
_cell.length_a   1.000
_cell.length_b   1.000
_cell.length_c   1.000
_cell.angle_alpha   90.00
_cell.angle_beta   90.00
_cell.angle_gamma   90.00
#
_symmetry.space_group_name_H-M   'P 1'
#
loop_
_entity.id
_entity.type
_entity.pdbx_description
1 polymer ?
#
loop_
_entity_poly.entity_id
_entity_poly.type
_entity_poly.pdbx_seq_one_letter_code
_entity_poly.pdbx_strand_id
1 'polypeptide(L)'
;MRGPAPLRNAGWARHIAAGLTAAIVVALACGCANTGSTPVADAAYGVHIDTNTPQGLRAKQTMDMLNSDWPIGTVGVRTMAAPQQVKGVTAAMGNLWLDRPITVSGVDIGAGSATLHVLTSYGVAQDIQLRTNDDGLVDRFDVSLHPLVIKSWHDVDTELAKSGARYSYQVSKVVPDGPVGKCVPIAGTNTELSLPLASIFKLYVLLAIADAVKAGTMSWTDQLTITEEAKAVGSATLDSLPPGTQVSVRKAAQEMISASDNMATDLLIARLTPGAVERALVTAGHHDPASMTPFPTMHELFSIGWGEPDLREQWKQATPQGRAQLLEQTNSRPYQPDPNRTNTPASIYGAEWYGSAADICRLHAALQAAAVGEAAPVRQILSAVPGIDLDRSTWSYIGAKAGNLPGDMTFSWYAIDRTGQSWVVSFQLNWPRYRSNTAAGWILAVAKQAFGLIPVG
;
A
#
# COMPACT_ATOMS: atom_id res chain seq x y z
N MET A 1 -36.84 5.76 12.36
CA MET A 1 -35.70 6.19 11.55
C MET A 1 -34.48 5.50 12.11
N ARG A 2 -33.93 4.53 11.39
CA ARG A 2 -32.75 3.77 11.86
C ARG A 2 -31.50 4.49 11.35
N GLY A 3 -30.60 4.86 12.26
CA GLY A 3 -29.31 5.47 11.94
C GLY A 3 -28.41 4.52 11.12
N PRO A 4 -27.46 5.04 10.35
CA PRO A 4 -26.60 4.22 9.50
C PRO A 4 -25.69 3.31 10.33
N ALA A 5 -25.61 2.06 9.93
CA ALA A 5 -24.71 1.07 10.51
C ALA A 5 -23.22 1.46 10.26
N PRO A 6 -22.29 1.16 11.19
CA PRO A 6 -20.89 1.45 11.00
C PRO A 6 -20.34 0.62 9.85
N LEU A 7 -19.62 1.30 8.94
CA LEU A 7 -18.97 0.72 7.77
C LEU A 7 -17.95 -0.34 8.19
N ARG A 8 -18.23 -1.60 7.85
CA ARG A 8 -17.26 -2.70 7.95
C ARG A 8 -16.24 -2.59 6.79
N ASN A 9 -15.26 -1.73 6.95
CA ASN A 9 -14.10 -1.65 6.05
C ASN A 9 -13.09 -2.77 6.38
N ALA A 10 -13.48 -4.04 6.28
CA ALA A 10 -12.70 -5.13 6.85
C ALA A 10 -11.88 -5.95 5.84
N GLY A 11 -12.02 -5.74 4.54
CA GLY A 11 -11.41 -6.64 3.55
C GLY A 11 -9.96 -6.32 3.21
N TRP A 12 -9.71 -5.11 2.79
CA TRP A 12 -8.38 -4.72 2.28
C TRP A 12 -7.36 -4.43 3.38
N ALA A 13 -7.79 -3.82 4.47
CA ALA A 13 -6.91 -3.63 5.61
C ALA A 13 -6.38 -4.96 6.18
N ARG A 14 -7.15 -6.05 6.07
CA ARG A 14 -6.69 -7.38 6.48
C ARG A 14 -5.66 -7.99 5.53
N HIS A 15 -5.76 -7.75 4.22
CA HIS A 15 -4.81 -8.29 3.23
C HIS A 15 -3.52 -7.46 3.15
N ILE A 16 -3.61 -6.14 3.32
CA ILE A 16 -2.41 -5.28 3.41
C ILE A 16 -1.65 -5.55 4.74
N ALA A 17 -2.37 -5.80 5.84
CA ALA A 17 -1.77 -6.14 7.13
C ALA A 17 -1.10 -7.53 7.12
N ALA A 18 -1.61 -8.50 6.37
CA ALA A 18 -1.02 -9.84 6.32
C ALA A 18 0.36 -9.87 5.62
N GLY A 19 0.60 -8.97 4.67
CA GLY A 19 1.90 -8.87 3.99
C GLY A 19 3.00 -8.20 4.82
N LEU A 20 2.64 -7.48 5.90
CA LEU A 20 3.59 -6.74 6.75
C LEU A 20 3.82 -7.38 8.14
N THR A 21 3.00 -8.34 8.56
CA THR A 21 3.10 -8.92 9.92
C THR A 21 4.06 -10.10 10.02
N ALA A 22 4.61 -10.61 8.93
CA ALA A 22 5.55 -11.74 8.97
C ALA A 22 7.01 -11.36 9.31
N ALA A 23 7.34 -10.06 9.46
CA ALA A 23 8.73 -9.61 9.58
C ALA A 23 9.15 -9.10 10.97
N ILE A 24 8.32 -9.14 12.01
CA ILE A 24 8.72 -8.63 13.33
C ILE A 24 8.39 -9.65 14.42
N VAL A 25 9.20 -10.68 14.55
CA VAL A 25 9.48 -11.36 15.83
C VAL A 25 10.96 -11.63 15.90
N VAL A 26 11.73 -10.64 16.31
CA VAL A 26 13.05 -10.87 16.93
C VAL A 26 13.04 -10.21 18.27
N ALA A 27 13.08 -11.02 19.30
CA ALA A 27 13.23 -10.61 20.69
C ALA A 27 14.60 -9.95 20.89
N LEU A 28 14.61 -8.65 21.21
CA LEU A 28 15.75 -8.00 21.84
C LEU A 28 15.51 -7.98 23.35
N ALA A 29 16.14 -8.91 24.04
CA ALA A 29 16.41 -8.78 25.46
C ALA A 29 17.67 -7.92 25.61
N CYS A 30 17.54 -6.70 26.12
CA CYS A 30 18.64 -5.97 26.73
C CYS A 30 18.14 -4.96 27.75
N GLY A 31 18.63 -5.14 28.96
CA GLY A 31 19.11 -4.19 29.95
C GLY A 31 18.21 -3.05 30.41
N CYS A 32 17.71 -3.17 31.63
CA CYS A 32 17.16 -2.08 32.42
C CYS A 32 18.18 -0.96 32.64
N ALA A 33 17.88 0.25 32.20
CA ALA A 33 18.36 1.46 32.84
C ALA A 33 17.17 2.37 33.08
N ASN A 34 16.80 2.50 34.32
CA ASN A 34 15.77 3.42 34.84
C ASN A 34 16.35 4.83 34.78
N THR A 35 16.01 5.61 33.76
CA THR A 35 16.19 7.06 33.78
C THR A 35 14.82 7.70 33.76
N GLY A 36 14.51 8.41 34.89
CA GLY A 36 13.26 9.10 35.06
C GLY A 36 12.93 10.01 33.87
N SER A 37 11.79 9.77 33.25
CA SER A 37 11.20 10.67 32.29
C SER A 37 10.79 11.95 32.97
N THR A 38 11.45 13.07 32.64
CA THR A 38 10.88 14.40 32.92
C THR A 38 9.52 14.50 32.21
N PRO A 39 8.47 15.03 32.89
CA PRO A 39 7.18 15.19 32.24
C PRO A 39 7.33 16.16 31.09
N VAL A 40 7.01 15.69 29.88
CA VAL A 40 6.89 16.53 28.69
C VAL A 40 5.71 17.47 28.95
N ALA A 41 5.93 18.78 28.90
CA ALA A 41 4.94 19.78 29.23
C ALA A 41 3.70 19.65 28.30
N ASP A 42 2.50 19.93 28.86
CA ASP A 42 1.19 19.89 28.17
C ASP A 42 1.15 20.70 26.83
N ALA A 43 2.05 21.66 26.66
CA ALA A 43 2.23 22.42 25.42
C ALA A 43 2.65 21.57 24.20
N ALA A 44 3.11 20.34 24.39
CA ALA A 44 3.56 19.48 23.29
C ALA A 44 2.40 18.97 22.40
N TYR A 45 1.15 18.98 22.89
CA TYR A 45 0.01 18.42 22.18
C TYR A 45 -0.96 19.47 21.63
N GLY A 46 -0.75 20.75 21.91
CA GLY A 46 -1.62 21.85 21.45
C GLY A 46 -2.91 22.02 22.27
N VAL A 47 -3.33 21.04 23.08
CA VAL A 47 -4.55 21.03 23.89
C VAL A 47 -4.25 20.41 25.25
N HIS A 48 -4.83 21.00 26.33
CA HIS A 48 -4.74 20.42 27.67
C HIS A 48 -5.62 19.16 27.78
N ILE A 49 -5.04 18.06 28.28
CA ILE A 49 -5.75 16.81 28.56
C ILE A 49 -5.92 16.68 30.08
N ASP A 50 -7.16 16.80 30.57
CA ASP A 50 -7.45 16.65 32.00
C ASP A 50 -7.24 15.20 32.45
N THR A 51 -6.25 14.97 33.30
CA THR A 51 -5.87 13.66 33.81
C THR A 51 -6.54 13.29 35.14
N ASN A 52 -7.47 14.10 35.66
CA ASN A 52 -8.17 13.81 36.92
C ASN A 52 -9.18 12.66 36.79
N THR A 53 -9.44 12.19 35.57
CA THR A 53 -10.28 11.01 35.28
C THR A 53 -9.44 9.86 34.72
N PRO A 54 -9.84 8.59 34.94
CA PRO A 54 -9.17 7.46 34.29
C PRO A 54 -9.08 7.61 32.78
N GLN A 55 -10.13 8.10 32.13
CA GLN A 55 -10.22 8.29 30.67
C GLN A 55 -9.21 9.33 30.18
N GLY A 56 -9.13 10.48 30.87
CA GLY A 56 -8.16 11.52 30.53
C GLY A 56 -6.72 11.09 30.76
N LEU A 57 -6.48 10.35 31.88
CA LEU A 57 -5.16 9.76 32.13
C LEU A 57 -4.74 8.81 31.01
N ARG A 58 -5.65 7.93 30.54
CA ARG A 58 -5.35 7.00 29.41
C ARG A 58 -5.19 7.75 28.09
N ALA A 59 -5.98 8.79 27.85
CA ALA A 59 -5.81 9.66 26.68
C ALA A 59 -4.42 10.30 26.65
N LYS A 60 -3.97 10.87 27.77
CA LYS A 60 -2.62 11.44 27.89
C LYS A 60 -1.54 10.40 27.69
N GLN A 61 -1.63 9.24 28.36
CA GLN A 61 -0.67 8.13 28.19
C GLN A 61 -0.60 7.67 26.73
N THR A 62 -1.73 7.61 26.03
CA THR A 62 -1.76 7.30 24.60
C THR A 62 -0.92 8.28 23.80
N MET A 63 -1.09 9.58 24.03
CA MET A 63 -0.34 10.62 23.32
C MET A 63 1.15 10.61 23.66
N ASP A 64 1.49 10.43 24.94
CA ASP A 64 2.89 10.32 25.39
C ASP A 64 3.62 9.16 24.67
N MET A 65 2.95 8.01 24.58
CA MET A 65 3.50 6.84 23.91
C MET A 65 3.58 7.04 22.38
N LEU A 66 2.55 7.59 21.75
CA LEU A 66 2.51 7.83 20.30
C LEU A 66 3.60 8.80 19.84
N ASN A 67 3.99 9.76 20.68
CA ASN A 67 5.04 10.74 20.36
C ASN A 67 6.42 10.40 20.94
N SER A 68 6.55 9.21 21.57
CA SER A 68 7.85 8.77 22.10
C SER A 68 8.82 8.41 20.98
N ASP A 69 10.11 8.48 21.25
CA ASP A 69 11.16 8.01 20.33
C ASP A 69 11.23 6.48 20.24
N TRP A 70 10.63 5.78 21.21
CA TRP A 70 10.67 4.33 21.29
C TRP A 70 9.44 3.69 20.63
N PRO A 71 9.63 2.60 19.87
CA PRO A 71 8.52 1.85 19.30
C PRO A 71 7.53 1.37 20.38
N ILE A 72 6.25 1.37 20.02
CA ILE A 72 5.18 0.90 20.90
C ILE A 72 5.35 -0.59 21.19
N GLY A 73 5.58 -0.94 22.45
CA GLY A 73 5.74 -2.32 22.90
C GLY A 73 4.62 -2.76 23.87
N THR A 74 4.40 -4.07 23.97
CA THR A 74 3.39 -4.65 24.87
C THR A 74 3.62 -4.33 26.35
N VAL A 75 4.86 -4.08 26.77
CA VAL A 75 5.19 -3.75 28.17
C VAL A 75 4.56 -2.41 28.54
N GLY A 76 4.73 -1.37 27.73
CA GLY A 76 4.11 -0.07 27.97
C GLY A 76 2.58 -0.15 27.91
N VAL A 77 2.03 -0.84 26.91
CA VAL A 77 0.58 -0.96 26.74
C VAL A 77 -0.09 -1.74 27.88
N ARG A 78 0.57 -2.70 28.51
CA ARG A 78 0.06 -3.41 29.71
C ARG A 78 -0.22 -2.50 30.88
N THR A 79 0.41 -1.34 30.96
CA THR A 79 0.17 -0.39 32.07
C THR A 79 -1.14 0.40 31.90
N MET A 80 -1.71 0.38 30.71
CA MET A 80 -2.89 1.18 30.37
C MET A 80 -4.09 0.40 29.84
N ALA A 81 -3.87 -0.80 29.29
CA ALA A 81 -4.92 -1.58 28.64
C ALA A 81 -5.26 -2.87 29.41
N ALA A 82 -6.52 -3.27 29.36
CA ALA A 82 -6.99 -4.53 29.90
C ALA A 82 -6.26 -5.72 29.25
N PRO A 83 -5.94 -6.80 29.97
CA PRO A 83 -5.06 -7.88 29.50
C PRO A 83 -5.44 -8.43 28.12
N GLN A 84 -6.74 -8.62 27.86
CA GLN A 84 -7.27 -9.13 26.59
C GLN A 84 -7.12 -8.15 25.43
N GLN A 85 -6.94 -6.85 25.70
CA GLN A 85 -6.82 -5.80 24.69
C GLN A 85 -5.36 -5.44 24.37
N VAL A 86 -4.40 -5.84 25.19
CA VAL A 86 -2.98 -5.47 25.05
C VAL A 86 -2.46 -5.67 23.62
N LYS A 87 -2.73 -6.83 23.00
CA LYS A 87 -2.27 -7.15 21.65
C LYS A 87 -2.89 -6.19 20.60
N GLY A 88 -4.20 -5.96 20.68
CA GLY A 88 -4.92 -5.10 19.74
C GLY A 88 -4.50 -3.64 19.87
N VAL A 89 -4.43 -3.13 21.11
CA VAL A 89 -3.99 -1.75 21.39
C VAL A 89 -2.53 -1.53 20.97
N THR A 90 -1.63 -2.49 21.26
CA THR A 90 -0.23 -2.40 20.81
C THR A 90 -0.14 -2.31 19.29
N ALA A 91 -0.90 -3.11 18.56
CA ALA A 91 -0.90 -3.09 17.11
C ALA A 91 -1.45 -1.77 16.55
N ALA A 92 -2.57 -1.27 17.10
CA ALA A 92 -3.18 -0.01 16.67
C ALA A 92 -2.26 1.19 16.94
N MET A 93 -1.72 1.29 18.16
CA MET A 93 -0.79 2.36 18.53
C MET A 93 0.53 2.26 17.78
N GLY A 94 1.06 1.06 17.58
CA GLY A 94 2.29 0.84 16.80
C GLY A 94 2.15 1.30 15.35
N ASN A 95 0.97 1.10 14.75
CA ASN A 95 0.66 1.60 13.42
C ASN A 95 0.63 3.15 13.40
N LEU A 96 -0.08 3.79 14.35
CA LEU A 96 -0.14 5.25 14.45
C LEU A 96 1.21 5.89 14.77
N TRP A 97 2.03 5.25 15.57
CA TRP A 97 3.37 5.74 15.95
C TRP A 97 4.27 5.99 14.73
N LEU A 98 4.07 5.29 13.62
CA LEU A 98 4.77 5.51 12.36
C LEU A 98 4.44 6.88 11.74
N ASP A 99 3.31 7.47 12.10
CA ASP A 99 2.82 8.74 11.57
C ASP A 99 3.12 9.95 12.46
N ARG A 100 3.93 9.75 13.52
CA ARG A 100 4.32 10.84 14.43
C ARG A 100 5.16 11.94 13.76
N PRO A 101 5.21 13.15 14.31
CA PRO A 101 4.49 13.59 15.49
C PRO A 101 2.98 13.65 15.27
N ILE A 102 2.23 13.22 16.29
CA ILE A 102 0.77 13.33 16.33
C ILE A 102 0.42 14.54 17.20
N THR A 103 -0.35 15.47 16.69
CA THR A 103 -0.85 16.64 17.43
C THR A 103 -2.31 16.43 17.82
N VAL A 104 -2.71 16.98 18.97
CA VAL A 104 -4.11 16.94 19.43
C VAL A 104 -4.76 18.27 19.06
N SER A 105 -5.88 18.22 18.33
CA SER A 105 -6.70 19.40 18.02
C SER A 105 -7.89 19.57 18.97
N GLY A 106 -8.27 18.51 19.69
CA GLY A 106 -9.35 18.50 20.68
C GLY A 106 -9.39 17.20 21.46
N VAL A 107 -10.02 17.25 22.63
CA VAL A 107 -10.28 16.07 23.44
C VAL A 107 -11.67 16.16 24.07
N ASP A 108 -12.44 15.10 23.92
CA ASP A 108 -13.73 14.92 24.58
C ASP A 108 -13.61 13.82 25.63
N ILE A 109 -13.83 14.18 26.90
CA ILE A 109 -13.79 13.23 28.01
C ILE A 109 -15.22 13.06 28.53
N GLY A 110 -15.73 11.83 28.45
CA GLY A 110 -17.05 11.42 28.93
C GLY A 110 -16.98 10.36 30.02
N ALA A 111 -18.15 9.96 30.51
CA ALA A 111 -18.24 8.86 31.46
C ALA A 111 -17.80 7.54 30.83
N GLY A 112 -16.64 7.03 31.24
CA GLY A 112 -16.09 5.76 30.73
C GLY A 112 -15.41 5.83 29.37
N SER A 113 -15.32 6.98 28.71
CA SER A 113 -14.68 7.10 27.39
C SER A 113 -13.94 8.43 27.20
N ALA A 114 -12.96 8.44 26.30
CA ALA A 114 -12.37 9.67 25.77
C ALA A 114 -12.19 9.55 24.24
N THR A 115 -12.34 10.68 23.56
CA THR A 115 -12.03 10.82 22.12
C THR A 115 -10.95 11.87 21.98
N LEU A 116 -9.82 11.49 21.38
CA LEU A 116 -8.77 12.40 20.99
C LEU A 116 -8.94 12.74 19.51
N HIS A 117 -9.16 14.00 19.19
CA HIS A 117 -9.12 14.51 17.82
C HIS A 117 -7.68 14.84 17.48
N VAL A 118 -7.10 14.10 16.56
CA VAL A 118 -5.65 14.17 16.29
C VAL A 118 -5.35 14.48 14.83
N LEU A 119 -4.18 15.05 14.63
CA LEU A 119 -3.62 15.29 13.30
C LEU A 119 -2.29 14.54 13.19
N THR A 120 -2.15 13.74 12.14
CA THR A 120 -0.88 13.06 11.82
C THR A 120 0.16 14.06 11.31
N SER A 121 1.44 13.65 11.28
CA SER A 121 2.54 14.48 10.73
C SER A 121 2.39 14.82 9.24
N TYR A 122 1.47 14.20 8.54
CA TYR A 122 1.14 14.48 7.13
C TYR A 122 -0.27 15.08 6.98
N GLY A 123 -0.80 15.69 8.03
CA GLY A 123 -1.99 16.54 7.96
C GLY A 123 -3.33 15.80 7.89
N VAL A 124 -3.37 14.50 8.15
CA VAL A 124 -4.61 13.71 8.14
C VAL A 124 -5.25 13.72 9.51
N ALA A 125 -6.50 14.18 9.58
CA ALA A 125 -7.31 14.21 10.79
C ALA A 125 -7.90 12.84 11.10
N GLN A 126 -7.80 12.43 12.39
CA GLN A 126 -8.29 11.15 12.90
C GLN A 126 -8.87 11.31 14.30
N ASP A 127 -9.74 10.38 14.68
CA ASP A 127 -10.23 10.22 16.03
C ASP A 127 -9.66 8.94 16.63
N ILE A 128 -9.05 9.07 17.82
CA ILE A 128 -8.68 7.95 18.67
C ILE A 128 -9.73 7.87 19.77
N GLN A 129 -10.58 6.84 19.73
CA GLN A 129 -11.61 6.58 20.72
C GLN A 129 -11.14 5.49 21.66
N LEU A 130 -11.13 5.79 22.94
CA LEU A 130 -10.83 4.83 23.99
C LEU A 130 -11.98 4.76 25.00
N ARG A 131 -12.25 3.55 25.50
CA ARG A 131 -13.15 3.31 26.61
C ARG A 131 -12.37 2.61 27.72
N THR A 132 -12.69 2.94 28.96
CA THR A 132 -12.11 2.29 30.14
C THR A 132 -13.14 1.42 30.85
N ASN A 133 -12.68 0.31 31.43
CA ASN A 133 -13.44 -0.52 32.36
C ASN A 133 -13.44 0.09 33.78
N ASP A 134 -14.06 -0.61 34.73
CA ASP A 134 -14.17 -0.17 36.14
C ASP A 134 -12.80 -0.07 36.86
N ASP A 135 -11.77 -0.82 36.37
CA ASP A 135 -10.40 -0.71 36.87
C ASP A 135 -9.63 0.47 36.23
N GLY A 136 -10.27 1.28 35.41
CA GLY A 136 -9.66 2.39 34.70
C GLY A 136 -8.68 1.96 33.60
N LEU A 137 -8.74 0.71 33.12
CA LEU A 137 -7.92 0.20 32.02
C LEU A 137 -8.69 0.27 30.68
N VAL A 138 -7.98 0.57 29.59
CA VAL A 138 -8.56 0.60 28.24
C VAL A 138 -9.07 -0.79 27.85
N ASP A 139 -10.37 -0.92 27.67
CA ASP A 139 -11.05 -2.14 27.21
C ASP A 139 -11.54 -2.06 25.77
N ARG A 140 -11.48 -0.86 25.17
CA ARG A 140 -11.74 -0.63 23.74
C ARG A 140 -10.85 0.51 23.23
N PHE A 141 -10.26 0.31 22.05
CA PHE A 141 -9.41 1.28 21.39
C PHE A 141 -9.68 1.24 19.89
N ASP A 142 -10.25 2.29 19.36
CA ASP A 142 -10.59 2.41 17.95
C ASP A 142 -9.92 3.66 17.34
N VAL A 143 -9.51 3.56 16.08
CA VAL A 143 -8.99 4.67 15.31
C VAL A 143 -9.84 4.82 14.05
N SER A 144 -10.31 6.02 13.78
CA SER A 144 -11.12 6.33 12.60
C SER A 144 -10.65 7.62 11.95
N LEU A 145 -10.79 7.68 10.62
CA LEU A 145 -10.59 8.92 9.88
C LEU A 145 -11.75 9.88 10.12
N HIS A 146 -11.46 11.17 10.25
CA HIS A 146 -12.50 12.18 10.12
C HIS A 146 -13.17 12.08 8.74
N PRO A 147 -14.48 12.29 8.64
CA PRO A 147 -15.17 12.33 7.36
C PRO A 147 -14.56 13.37 6.43
N LEU A 148 -14.12 12.93 5.26
CA LEU A 148 -13.63 13.83 4.21
C LEU A 148 -14.82 14.47 3.49
N VAL A 149 -14.68 15.76 3.17
CA VAL A 149 -15.66 16.51 2.37
C VAL A 149 -14.95 16.99 1.11
N ILE A 150 -15.09 16.24 0.03
CA ILE A 150 -14.53 16.53 -1.28
C ILE A 150 -15.68 16.76 -2.26
N LYS A 151 -15.78 17.97 -2.81
CA LYS A 151 -16.85 18.42 -3.71
C LYS A 151 -16.35 18.80 -5.09
N SER A 152 -15.03 18.89 -5.26
CA SER A 152 -14.38 19.31 -6.49
C SER A 152 -13.02 18.65 -6.65
N TRP A 153 -12.47 18.67 -7.86
CA TRP A 153 -11.10 18.22 -8.13
C TRP A 153 -10.06 19.07 -7.39
N HIS A 154 -10.35 20.34 -7.14
CA HIS A 154 -9.51 21.20 -6.31
C HIS A 154 -9.43 20.71 -4.86
N ASP A 155 -10.53 20.19 -4.31
CA ASP A 155 -10.50 19.62 -2.95
C ASP A 155 -9.67 18.34 -2.91
N VAL A 156 -9.71 17.48 -3.97
CA VAL A 156 -8.83 16.32 -4.10
C VAL A 156 -7.36 16.76 -4.05
N ASP A 157 -7.01 17.75 -4.86
CA ASP A 157 -5.64 18.27 -4.93
C ASP A 157 -5.18 18.86 -3.59
N THR A 158 -6.04 19.65 -2.95
CA THR A 158 -5.79 20.24 -1.63
C THR A 158 -5.55 19.17 -0.57
N GLU A 159 -6.35 18.10 -0.55
CA GLU A 159 -6.17 17.01 0.40
C GLU A 159 -4.83 16.29 0.18
N LEU A 160 -4.47 15.98 -1.07
CA LEU A 160 -3.21 15.32 -1.38
C LEU A 160 -2.00 16.21 -1.05
N ALA A 161 -2.08 17.51 -1.34
CA ALA A 161 -1.01 18.47 -1.08
C ALA A 161 -0.67 18.60 0.42
N LYS A 162 -1.65 18.50 1.31
CA LYS A 162 -1.46 18.53 2.78
C LYS A 162 -0.50 17.44 3.27
N SER A 163 -0.42 16.31 2.54
CA SER A 163 0.34 15.14 2.97
C SER A 163 1.85 15.35 2.99
N GLY A 164 2.36 16.39 2.35
CA GLY A 164 3.80 16.62 2.16
C GLY A 164 4.49 15.54 1.32
N ALA A 165 3.74 14.65 0.67
CA ALA A 165 4.25 13.70 -0.30
C ALA A 165 4.60 14.40 -1.63
N ARG A 166 5.53 13.84 -2.38
CA ARG A 166 5.48 14.00 -3.83
C ARG A 166 4.29 13.16 -4.31
N TYR A 167 3.37 13.77 -5.03
CA TYR A 167 2.16 13.06 -5.43
C TYR A 167 1.77 13.31 -6.87
N SER A 168 1.02 12.38 -7.41
CA SER A 168 0.29 12.46 -8.67
C SER A 168 -1.06 11.82 -8.50
N TYR A 169 -2.08 12.38 -9.14
CA TYR A 169 -3.31 11.65 -9.39
C TYR A 169 -3.84 11.95 -10.79
N GLN A 170 -4.59 11.01 -11.34
CA GLN A 170 -5.24 11.19 -12.63
C GLN A 170 -6.57 10.45 -12.67
N VAL A 171 -7.56 11.11 -13.23
CA VAL A 171 -8.84 10.51 -13.64
C VAL A 171 -8.97 10.69 -15.13
N SER A 172 -9.08 9.58 -15.85
CA SER A 172 -9.16 9.58 -17.31
C SER A 172 -10.36 8.80 -17.81
N LYS A 173 -11.00 9.33 -18.82
CA LYS A 173 -11.91 8.61 -19.69
C LYS A 173 -11.08 7.80 -20.70
N VAL A 174 -11.40 6.52 -20.88
CA VAL A 174 -10.82 5.72 -21.97
C VAL A 174 -11.80 5.75 -23.13
N VAL A 175 -11.37 6.34 -24.23
CA VAL A 175 -12.17 6.45 -25.46
C VAL A 175 -11.66 5.52 -26.54
N PRO A 176 -12.51 5.04 -27.45
CA PRO A 176 -12.06 4.25 -28.60
C PRO A 176 -11.06 5.05 -29.44
N ASP A 177 -9.86 4.50 -29.63
CA ASP A 177 -8.83 5.03 -30.50
C ASP A 177 -7.87 3.88 -30.83
N GLY A 178 -8.03 3.27 -31.98
CA GLY A 178 -7.32 2.05 -32.35
C GLY A 178 -7.63 0.85 -31.42
N PRO A 179 -6.76 -0.17 -31.39
CA PRO A 179 -7.03 -1.42 -30.68
C PRO A 179 -6.97 -1.32 -29.14
N VAL A 180 -6.27 -0.33 -28.61
CA VAL A 180 -6.05 -0.19 -27.14
C VAL A 180 -6.97 0.87 -26.52
N GLY A 181 -7.40 1.85 -27.34
CA GLY A 181 -8.09 3.03 -26.85
C GLY A 181 -7.10 4.12 -26.37
N LYS A 182 -7.64 5.30 -26.08
CA LYS A 182 -6.89 6.49 -25.67
C LYS A 182 -7.36 6.99 -24.31
N CYS A 183 -6.41 7.24 -23.45
CA CYS A 183 -6.65 7.93 -22.18
C CYS A 183 -6.84 9.44 -22.41
N VAL A 184 -8.00 9.95 -22.04
CA VAL A 184 -8.31 11.38 -22.06
C VAL A 184 -8.48 11.86 -20.62
N PRO A 185 -7.51 12.58 -20.06
CA PRO A 185 -7.62 13.10 -18.69
C PRO A 185 -8.80 14.06 -18.56
N ILE A 186 -9.58 13.91 -17.48
CA ILE A 186 -10.64 14.85 -17.09
C ILE A 186 -10.25 15.63 -15.84
N ALA A 187 -9.37 15.06 -15.01
CA ALA A 187 -8.80 15.69 -13.84
C ALA A 187 -7.44 15.07 -13.52
N GLY A 188 -6.58 15.80 -12.84
CA GLY A 188 -5.30 15.31 -12.38
C GLY A 188 -4.31 16.41 -12.05
N THR A 189 -3.28 16.03 -11.30
CA THR A 189 -2.14 16.88 -10.96
C THR A 189 -0.87 16.05 -11.11
N ASN A 190 0.19 16.64 -11.66
CA ASN A 190 1.49 15.98 -11.88
C ASN A 190 1.40 14.67 -12.69
N THR A 191 0.50 14.60 -13.66
CA THR A 191 0.12 13.36 -14.36
C THR A 191 1.25 12.69 -15.13
N GLU A 192 2.27 13.46 -15.56
CA GLU A 192 3.46 12.98 -16.25
C GLU A 192 4.67 12.80 -15.30
N LEU A 193 4.50 13.09 -14.00
CA LEU A 193 5.58 12.92 -13.04
C LEU A 193 5.83 11.42 -12.80
N SER A 194 7.04 10.98 -13.09
CA SER A 194 7.48 9.61 -12.79
C SER A 194 7.66 9.45 -11.29
N LEU A 195 6.85 8.58 -10.70
CA LEU A 195 6.84 8.25 -9.27
C LEU A 195 6.96 6.73 -9.07
N PRO A 196 7.35 6.29 -7.87
CA PRO A 196 7.34 4.86 -7.54
C PRO A 196 5.98 4.22 -7.80
N LEU A 197 6.00 3.07 -8.44
CA LEU A 197 4.81 2.26 -8.74
C LEU A 197 4.49 1.27 -7.63
N ALA A 198 5.48 0.91 -6.81
CA ALA A 198 5.37 -0.23 -5.92
C ALA A 198 4.72 -1.41 -6.69
N SER A 199 3.82 -2.18 -6.07
CA SER A 199 3.22 -3.35 -6.73
C SER A 199 2.31 -3.07 -7.95
N ILE A 200 2.13 -1.82 -8.37
CA ILE A 200 1.43 -1.54 -9.64
C ILE A 200 2.20 -2.11 -10.84
N PHE A 201 3.54 -2.23 -10.76
CA PHE A 201 4.33 -2.86 -11.80
C PHE A 201 3.85 -4.27 -12.18
N LYS A 202 3.20 -5.00 -11.27
CA LYS A 202 2.63 -6.34 -11.50
C LYS A 202 1.57 -6.37 -12.59
N LEU A 203 1.01 -5.21 -12.94
CA LEU A 203 0.15 -5.07 -14.11
C LEU A 203 0.92 -5.25 -15.42
N TYR A 204 2.19 -4.83 -15.51
CA TYR A 204 3.04 -5.13 -16.68
C TYR A 204 3.37 -6.62 -16.77
N VAL A 205 3.60 -7.28 -15.63
CA VAL A 205 3.76 -8.75 -15.60
C VAL A 205 2.49 -9.45 -16.08
N LEU A 206 1.31 -8.99 -15.64
CA LEU A 206 0.04 -9.53 -16.08
C LEU A 206 -0.20 -9.31 -17.59
N LEU A 207 0.22 -8.17 -18.14
CA LEU A 207 0.15 -7.90 -19.57
C LEU A 207 1.07 -8.84 -20.35
N ALA A 208 2.31 -9.05 -19.89
CA ALA A 208 3.24 -10.01 -20.50
C ALA A 208 2.69 -11.44 -20.48
N ILE A 209 1.99 -11.85 -19.42
CA ILE A 209 1.31 -13.15 -19.32
C ILE A 209 0.17 -13.21 -20.36
N ALA A 210 -0.66 -12.16 -20.44
CA ALA A 210 -1.74 -12.11 -21.43
C ALA A 210 -1.21 -12.26 -22.87
N ASP A 211 -0.12 -11.59 -23.20
CA ASP A 211 0.52 -11.69 -24.50
C ASP A 211 1.12 -13.10 -24.76
N ALA A 212 1.76 -13.70 -23.74
CA ALA A 212 2.28 -15.06 -23.84
C ALA A 212 1.17 -16.11 -24.02
N VAL A 213 0.03 -15.94 -23.35
CA VAL A 213 -1.14 -16.81 -23.51
C VAL A 213 -1.74 -16.66 -24.90
N LYS A 214 -1.91 -15.45 -25.38
CA LYS A 214 -2.41 -15.20 -26.75
C LYS A 214 -1.47 -15.76 -27.82
N ALA A 215 -0.17 -15.71 -27.58
CA ALA A 215 0.85 -16.29 -28.47
C ALA A 215 0.96 -17.82 -28.37
N GLY A 216 0.25 -18.48 -27.45
CA GLY A 216 0.30 -19.92 -27.21
C GLY A 216 1.62 -20.42 -26.58
N THR A 217 2.46 -19.51 -26.06
CA THR A 217 3.74 -19.86 -25.40
C THR A 217 3.56 -20.12 -23.90
N MET A 218 2.38 -19.81 -23.37
CA MET A 218 1.96 -20.06 -21.98
C MET A 218 0.49 -20.44 -21.95
N SER A 219 0.10 -21.27 -20.99
CA SER A 219 -1.31 -21.59 -20.70
C SER A 219 -1.65 -21.24 -19.25
N TRP A 220 -2.90 -20.84 -19.01
CA TRP A 220 -3.42 -20.63 -17.63
C TRP A 220 -3.34 -21.88 -16.76
N THR A 221 -3.26 -23.07 -17.36
CA THR A 221 -3.16 -24.37 -16.70
C THR A 221 -1.72 -24.84 -16.49
N ASP A 222 -0.73 -24.17 -17.09
CA ASP A 222 0.68 -24.49 -16.85
C ASP A 222 0.98 -24.46 -15.36
N GLN A 223 1.84 -25.41 -14.91
CA GLN A 223 2.18 -25.53 -13.50
C GLN A 223 3.51 -24.86 -13.19
N LEU A 224 3.52 -24.09 -12.12
CA LEU A 224 4.69 -23.46 -11.53
C LEU A 224 5.04 -24.20 -10.25
N THR A 225 6.33 -24.49 -10.04
CA THR A 225 6.78 -25.18 -8.83
C THR A 225 7.25 -24.18 -7.80
N ILE A 226 6.72 -24.24 -6.59
CA ILE A 226 7.22 -23.46 -5.46
C ILE A 226 8.60 -24.00 -5.07
N THR A 227 9.60 -23.12 -5.02
CA THR A 227 10.95 -23.44 -4.56
C THR A 227 11.32 -22.57 -3.37
N GLU A 228 12.33 -23.00 -2.59
CA GLU A 228 12.84 -22.18 -1.48
C GLU A 228 13.42 -20.85 -1.99
N GLU A 229 14.06 -20.86 -3.17
CA GLU A 229 14.66 -19.67 -3.77
C GLU A 229 13.61 -18.64 -4.20
N ALA A 230 12.41 -19.10 -4.57
CA ALA A 230 11.31 -18.22 -4.97
C ALA A 230 10.65 -17.49 -3.78
N LYS A 231 10.92 -17.89 -2.55
CA LYS A 231 10.36 -17.23 -1.36
C LYS A 231 10.92 -15.83 -1.23
N ALA A 232 10.06 -14.85 -1.48
CA ALA A 232 10.39 -13.45 -1.35
C ALA A 232 9.65 -12.82 -0.17
N VAL A 233 10.22 -11.76 0.41
CA VAL A 233 9.60 -11.03 1.50
C VAL A 233 8.24 -10.44 1.09
N GLY A 234 7.24 -10.60 1.95
CA GLY A 234 5.89 -10.08 1.72
C GLY A 234 4.99 -11.00 0.89
N SER A 235 5.36 -12.25 0.65
CA SER A 235 4.44 -13.25 0.10
C SER A 235 3.36 -13.58 1.11
N ALA A 236 2.09 -13.41 0.70
CA ALA A 236 0.96 -13.52 1.63
C ALA A 236 0.34 -14.93 1.64
N THR A 237 0.32 -15.60 0.49
CA THR A 237 -0.46 -16.83 0.29
C THR A 237 0.44 -18.01 -0.05
N LEU A 238 1.34 -17.84 -1.01
CA LEU A 238 2.16 -18.96 -1.50
C LEU A 238 3.31 -19.32 -0.57
N ASP A 239 3.76 -18.39 0.27
CA ASP A 239 4.88 -18.62 1.21
C ASP A 239 4.57 -19.71 2.26
N SER A 240 3.29 -19.93 2.57
CA SER A 240 2.84 -21.00 3.47
C SER A 240 2.85 -22.40 2.85
N LEU A 241 2.99 -22.49 1.52
CA LEU A 241 3.00 -23.77 0.82
C LEU A 241 4.40 -24.40 0.84
N PRO A 242 4.51 -25.73 1.01
CA PRO A 242 5.79 -26.40 1.01
C PRO A 242 6.45 -26.35 -0.38
N PRO A 243 7.80 -26.34 -0.44
CA PRO A 243 8.54 -26.51 -1.68
C PRO A 243 8.10 -27.79 -2.43
N GLY A 244 8.12 -27.74 -3.76
CA GLY A 244 7.62 -28.81 -4.62
C GLY A 244 6.11 -28.73 -4.89
N THR A 245 5.36 -27.87 -4.18
CA THR A 245 3.93 -27.64 -4.49
C THR A 245 3.78 -27.04 -5.86
N GLN A 246 2.81 -27.57 -6.62
CA GLN A 246 2.46 -27.07 -7.94
C GLN A 246 1.29 -26.08 -7.85
N VAL A 247 1.41 -24.93 -8.50
CA VAL A 247 0.36 -23.93 -8.63
C VAL A 247 0.21 -23.55 -10.10
N SER A 248 -1.04 -23.42 -10.57
CA SER A 248 -1.26 -23.02 -11.96
C SER A 248 -0.89 -21.55 -12.19
N VAL A 249 -0.49 -21.22 -13.43
CA VAL A 249 -0.28 -19.81 -13.87
C VAL A 249 -1.48 -18.94 -13.50
N ARG A 250 -2.71 -19.44 -13.71
CA ARG A 250 -3.93 -18.72 -13.34
C ARG A 250 -4.00 -18.42 -11.84
N LYS A 251 -3.70 -19.40 -10.99
CA LYS A 251 -3.70 -19.24 -9.53
C LYS A 251 -2.63 -18.25 -9.10
N ALA A 252 -1.40 -18.38 -9.63
CA ALA A 252 -0.31 -17.47 -9.33
C ALA A 252 -0.65 -16.03 -9.78
N ALA A 253 -1.21 -15.84 -11.01
CA ALA A 253 -1.64 -14.52 -11.48
C ALA A 253 -2.75 -13.93 -10.60
N GLN A 254 -3.68 -14.77 -10.12
CA GLN A 254 -4.71 -14.35 -9.17
C GLN A 254 -4.09 -13.86 -7.86
N GLU A 255 -3.15 -14.59 -7.26
CA GLU A 255 -2.48 -14.20 -6.01
C GLU A 255 -1.59 -12.95 -6.22
N MET A 256 -0.86 -12.88 -7.33
CA MET A 256 -0.06 -11.70 -7.69
C MET A 256 -0.89 -10.41 -7.69
N ILE A 257 -2.12 -10.46 -8.18
CA ILE A 257 -2.97 -9.28 -8.29
C ILE A 257 -3.77 -9.05 -7.00
N SER A 258 -4.50 -10.07 -6.51
CA SER A 258 -5.46 -9.91 -5.40
C SER A 258 -4.81 -9.78 -4.04
N ALA A 259 -3.78 -10.59 -3.75
CA ALA A 259 -3.01 -10.55 -2.51
C ALA A 259 -1.68 -9.78 -2.66
N SER A 260 -1.38 -9.33 -3.88
CA SER A 260 -0.07 -8.73 -4.20
C SER A 260 1.12 -9.66 -3.89
N ASP A 261 0.93 -10.98 -4.00
CA ASP A 261 1.92 -11.99 -3.63
C ASP A 261 3.21 -11.85 -4.45
N ASN A 262 4.33 -11.69 -3.75
CA ASN A 262 5.63 -11.42 -4.36
C ASN A 262 6.26 -12.69 -4.93
N MET A 263 6.09 -13.84 -4.27
CA MET A 263 6.55 -15.13 -4.78
C MET A 263 5.81 -15.50 -6.07
N ALA A 264 4.48 -15.33 -6.09
CA ALA A 264 3.70 -15.53 -7.31
C ALA A 264 4.23 -14.68 -8.47
N THR A 265 4.64 -13.45 -8.16
CA THR A 265 5.20 -12.52 -9.16
C THR A 265 6.49 -13.07 -9.74
N ASP A 266 7.45 -13.48 -8.90
CA ASP A 266 8.76 -13.96 -9.36
C ASP A 266 8.64 -15.32 -10.08
N LEU A 267 7.78 -16.23 -9.62
CA LEU A 267 7.48 -17.47 -10.33
C LEU A 267 6.92 -17.22 -11.74
N LEU A 268 6.06 -16.20 -11.89
CA LEU A 268 5.47 -15.83 -13.18
C LEU A 268 6.52 -15.16 -14.09
N ILE A 269 7.35 -14.26 -13.55
CA ILE A 269 8.46 -13.65 -14.30
C ILE A 269 9.43 -14.72 -14.80
N ALA A 270 9.80 -15.68 -13.93
CA ALA A 270 10.68 -16.79 -14.29
C ALA A 270 10.10 -17.72 -15.37
N ARG A 271 8.76 -17.85 -15.44
CA ARG A 271 8.08 -18.65 -16.50
C ARG A 271 7.98 -17.90 -17.84
N LEU A 272 8.01 -16.58 -17.83
CA LEU A 272 8.00 -15.75 -19.05
C LEU A 272 9.34 -15.87 -19.80
N THR A 273 9.28 -15.60 -21.10
CA THR A 273 10.52 -15.50 -21.90
C THR A 273 11.31 -14.25 -21.48
N PRO A 274 12.65 -14.30 -21.51
CA PRO A 274 13.46 -13.12 -21.19
C PRO A 274 13.01 -11.87 -21.96
N GLY A 275 12.96 -10.73 -21.26
CA GLY A 275 12.54 -9.46 -21.83
C GLY A 275 11.02 -9.33 -22.10
N ALA A 276 10.20 -10.29 -21.64
CA ALA A 276 8.75 -10.22 -21.89
C ALA A 276 8.09 -9.04 -21.15
N VAL A 277 8.54 -8.76 -19.91
CA VAL A 277 7.99 -7.64 -19.12
C VAL A 277 8.45 -6.31 -19.72
N GLU A 278 9.70 -6.20 -20.17
CA GLU A 278 10.21 -5.02 -20.88
C GLU A 278 9.44 -4.76 -22.18
N ARG A 279 9.09 -5.82 -22.94
CA ARG A 279 8.20 -5.66 -24.09
C ARG A 279 6.81 -5.20 -23.70
N ALA A 280 6.28 -5.65 -22.56
CA ALA A 280 4.99 -5.20 -22.07
C ALA A 280 4.98 -3.71 -21.67
N LEU A 281 6.11 -3.17 -21.15
CA LEU A 281 6.28 -1.72 -20.95
C LEU A 281 6.10 -0.96 -22.26
N VAL A 282 6.77 -1.42 -23.32
CA VAL A 282 6.67 -0.79 -24.66
C VAL A 282 5.25 -0.91 -25.22
N THR A 283 4.65 -2.11 -25.15
CA THR A 283 3.29 -2.37 -25.61
C THR A 283 2.26 -1.49 -24.90
N ALA A 284 2.42 -1.29 -23.58
CA ALA A 284 1.56 -0.41 -22.80
C ALA A 284 1.82 1.09 -23.05
N GLY A 285 2.86 1.44 -23.80
CA GLY A 285 3.22 2.84 -24.06
C GLY A 285 3.79 3.55 -22.85
N HIS A 286 4.60 2.86 -22.04
CA HIS A 286 5.33 3.50 -20.94
C HIS A 286 6.22 4.64 -21.45
N HIS A 287 6.26 5.78 -20.77
CA HIS A 287 6.97 6.97 -21.25
C HIS A 287 8.50 6.77 -21.29
N ASP A 288 9.05 5.95 -20.38
CA ASP A 288 10.48 5.64 -20.30
C ASP A 288 10.72 4.17 -19.94
N PRO A 289 10.55 3.22 -20.90
CA PRO A 289 10.80 1.80 -20.63
C PRO A 289 12.24 1.50 -20.23
N ALA A 290 13.19 2.34 -20.67
CA ALA A 290 14.62 2.15 -20.38
C ALA A 290 14.94 2.32 -18.89
N SER A 291 14.18 3.14 -18.16
CA SER A 291 14.36 3.34 -16.71
C SER A 291 14.14 2.08 -15.89
N MET A 292 13.37 1.12 -16.43
CA MET A 292 13.08 -0.18 -15.82
C MET A 292 13.75 -1.35 -16.59
N THR A 293 14.84 -1.10 -17.31
CA THR A 293 15.60 -2.13 -18.03
C THR A 293 17.03 -2.18 -17.49
N PRO A 294 17.53 -3.33 -17.01
CA PRO A 294 16.83 -4.62 -16.88
C PRO A 294 15.70 -4.54 -15.85
N PHE A 295 14.62 -5.29 -16.09
CA PHE A 295 13.46 -5.29 -15.21
C PHE A 295 13.75 -6.15 -13.97
N PRO A 296 13.79 -5.56 -12.74
CA PRO A 296 14.12 -6.33 -11.56
C PRO A 296 12.95 -7.17 -11.07
N THR A 297 13.22 -8.39 -10.63
CA THR A 297 12.28 -9.23 -9.88
C THR A 297 12.05 -8.66 -8.47
N MET A 298 11.09 -9.23 -7.72
CA MET A 298 10.89 -8.88 -6.32
C MET A 298 12.12 -9.22 -5.48
N HIS A 299 12.70 -10.41 -5.68
CA HIS A 299 13.91 -10.86 -4.99
C HIS A 299 15.08 -9.88 -5.21
N GLU A 300 15.32 -9.51 -6.46
CA GLU A 300 16.39 -8.60 -6.86
C GLU A 300 16.19 -7.21 -6.24
N LEU A 301 15.00 -6.60 -6.42
CA LEU A 301 14.76 -5.27 -5.91
C LEU A 301 14.81 -5.22 -4.38
N PHE A 302 14.28 -6.24 -3.70
CA PHE A 302 14.32 -6.31 -2.24
C PHE A 302 15.75 -6.49 -1.73
N SER A 303 16.57 -7.28 -2.43
CA SER A 303 17.98 -7.43 -2.12
C SER A 303 18.76 -6.11 -2.27
N ILE A 304 18.45 -5.31 -3.29
CA ILE A 304 19.02 -3.97 -3.48
C ILE A 304 18.52 -3.00 -2.41
N GLY A 305 17.20 -2.95 -2.18
CA GLY A 305 16.55 -1.94 -1.35
C GLY A 305 16.74 -2.15 0.16
N TRP A 306 16.73 -3.40 0.60
CA TRP A 306 16.66 -3.74 2.02
C TRP A 306 17.53 -4.92 2.44
N GLY A 307 18.29 -5.52 1.52
CA GLY A 307 19.11 -6.71 1.78
C GLY A 307 20.53 -6.41 2.29
N GLU A 308 21.19 -7.46 2.76
CA GLU A 308 22.60 -7.49 3.10
C GLU A 308 23.41 -8.10 1.94
N PRO A 309 24.57 -7.47 1.55
CA PRO A 309 25.08 -6.17 1.99
C PRO A 309 24.25 -5.01 1.45
N ASP A 310 24.43 -3.80 2.00
CA ASP A 310 23.78 -2.59 1.49
C ASP A 310 24.30 -2.23 0.09
N LEU A 311 23.44 -2.34 -0.92
CA LEU A 311 23.76 -2.06 -2.32
C LEU A 311 23.12 -0.75 -2.84
N ARG A 312 22.37 -0.03 -2.00
CA ARG A 312 21.56 1.11 -2.41
C ARG A 312 22.35 2.24 -3.06
N GLU A 313 23.49 2.65 -2.47
CA GLU A 313 24.34 3.69 -3.05
C GLU A 313 25.02 3.22 -4.35
N GLN A 314 25.43 1.96 -4.44
CA GLN A 314 25.97 1.39 -5.68
C GLN A 314 24.90 1.40 -6.77
N TRP A 315 23.67 1.00 -6.44
CA TRP A 315 22.54 1.01 -7.38
C TRP A 315 22.23 2.43 -7.88
N LYS A 316 22.21 3.42 -6.99
CA LYS A 316 21.93 4.82 -7.33
C LYS A 316 22.93 5.39 -8.33
N GLN A 317 24.19 5.00 -8.21
CA GLN A 317 25.30 5.49 -9.07
C GLN A 317 25.53 4.63 -10.30
N ALA A 318 24.89 3.46 -10.39
CA ALA A 318 25.16 2.50 -11.44
C ALA A 318 24.57 2.93 -12.80
N THR A 319 25.33 2.67 -13.86
CA THR A 319 24.83 2.67 -15.24
C THR A 319 23.85 1.51 -15.45
N PRO A 320 23.07 1.45 -16.55
CA PRO A 320 22.20 0.30 -16.84
C PRO A 320 22.95 -1.03 -16.82
N GLN A 321 24.18 -1.10 -17.36
CA GLN A 321 25.02 -2.31 -17.30
C GLN A 321 25.45 -2.62 -15.86
N GLY A 322 25.81 -1.62 -15.07
CA GLY A 322 26.13 -1.80 -13.66
C GLY A 322 24.93 -2.30 -12.85
N ARG A 323 23.72 -1.83 -13.15
CA ARG A 323 22.50 -2.35 -12.55
C ARG A 323 22.26 -3.82 -12.90
N ALA A 324 22.44 -4.22 -14.17
CA ALA A 324 22.34 -5.62 -14.57
C ALA A 324 23.32 -6.51 -13.77
N GLN A 325 24.57 -6.07 -13.57
CA GLN A 325 25.55 -6.79 -12.77
C GLN A 325 25.15 -6.89 -11.29
N LEU A 326 24.57 -5.83 -10.72
CA LEU A 326 24.05 -5.84 -9.35
C LEU A 326 22.88 -6.81 -9.19
N LEU A 327 21.95 -6.87 -10.16
CA LEU A 327 20.84 -7.83 -10.14
C LEU A 327 21.38 -9.27 -10.24
N GLU A 328 22.31 -9.56 -11.14
CA GLU A 328 22.97 -10.88 -11.22
C GLU A 328 23.66 -11.26 -9.90
N GLN A 329 24.34 -10.30 -9.27
CA GLN A 329 24.95 -10.51 -7.96
C GLN A 329 23.92 -10.87 -6.89
N THR A 330 22.74 -10.25 -6.90
CA THR A 330 21.68 -10.57 -5.93
C THR A 330 21.09 -11.95 -6.16
N ASN A 331 20.95 -12.39 -7.41
CA ASN A 331 20.43 -13.71 -7.75
C ASN A 331 21.34 -14.87 -7.32
N SER A 332 22.63 -14.60 -7.09
CA SER A 332 23.59 -15.63 -6.65
C SER A 332 23.46 -16.01 -5.17
N ARG A 333 22.56 -15.37 -4.41
CA ARG A 333 22.41 -15.57 -2.96
C ARG A 333 20.95 -15.41 -2.51
N PRO A 334 20.55 -16.04 -1.38
CA PRO A 334 19.24 -15.82 -0.77
C PRO A 334 19.07 -14.36 -0.33
N TYR A 335 17.82 -13.86 -0.38
CA TYR A 335 17.49 -12.57 0.22
C TYR A 335 17.68 -12.61 1.74
N GLN A 336 18.49 -11.70 2.26
CA GLN A 336 18.74 -11.52 3.69
C GLN A 336 18.38 -10.08 4.07
N PRO A 337 17.17 -9.85 4.67
CA PRO A 337 16.76 -8.50 5.04
C PRO A 337 17.61 -7.94 6.19
N ASP A 338 17.99 -6.67 6.10
CA ASP A 338 18.52 -5.93 7.23
C ASP A 338 17.36 -5.35 8.05
N PRO A 339 17.14 -5.80 9.29
CA PRO A 339 16.03 -5.33 10.12
C PRO A 339 16.00 -3.80 10.33
N ASN A 340 17.16 -3.14 10.28
CA ASN A 340 17.28 -1.70 10.48
C ASN A 340 16.82 -0.90 9.25
N ARG A 341 16.72 -1.54 8.08
CA ARG A 341 16.38 -0.88 6.80
C ARG A 341 14.99 -1.22 6.29
N THR A 342 14.32 -2.27 6.79
CA THR A 342 13.04 -2.76 6.26
C THR A 342 11.92 -1.71 6.21
N ASN A 343 12.02 -0.64 7.01
CA ASN A 343 11.07 0.48 7.02
C ASN A 343 11.65 1.76 6.41
N THR A 344 12.76 1.69 5.67
CA THR A 344 13.35 2.87 5.02
C THR A 344 12.99 2.90 3.54
N PRO A 345 12.64 4.06 2.96
CA PRO A 345 12.36 4.16 1.53
C PRO A 345 13.57 3.83 0.68
N ALA A 346 13.45 2.85 -0.23
CA ALA A 346 14.47 2.53 -1.21
C ALA A 346 14.36 3.42 -2.46
N SER A 347 13.21 4.04 -2.69
CA SER A 347 12.94 4.96 -3.79
C SER A 347 13.86 6.19 -3.80
N ILE A 348 14.38 6.63 -2.64
CA ILE A 348 15.37 7.72 -2.57
C ILE A 348 16.73 7.37 -3.22
N TYR A 349 16.97 6.08 -3.39
CA TYR A 349 18.14 5.53 -4.10
C TYR A 349 17.82 5.11 -5.55
N GLY A 350 16.57 5.30 -5.99
CA GLY A 350 16.11 4.82 -7.28
C GLY A 350 15.92 3.30 -7.35
N ALA A 351 15.90 2.60 -6.20
CA ALA A 351 15.63 1.16 -6.11
C ALA A 351 14.12 0.93 -6.02
N GLU A 352 13.42 1.07 -7.14
CA GLU A 352 11.96 0.97 -7.26
C GLU A 352 11.59 0.82 -8.74
N TRP A 353 10.37 0.42 -9.04
CA TRP A 353 9.76 0.54 -10.36
C TRP A 353 9.11 1.92 -10.48
N TYR A 354 9.26 2.56 -11.63
CA TYR A 354 8.79 3.93 -11.83
C TYR A 354 7.79 4.04 -12.98
N GLY A 355 6.88 4.99 -12.90
CA GLY A 355 5.95 5.34 -13.95
C GLY A 355 5.07 6.52 -13.55
N SER A 356 4.43 7.15 -14.51
CA SER A 356 3.52 8.26 -14.31
C SER A 356 2.07 7.80 -14.17
N ALA A 357 1.18 8.67 -13.71
CA ALA A 357 -0.27 8.39 -13.72
C ALA A 357 -0.80 8.17 -15.13
N ALA A 358 -0.22 8.86 -16.13
CA ALA A 358 -0.53 8.64 -17.53
C ALA A 358 -0.11 7.23 -18.03
N ASP A 359 1.05 6.72 -17.56
CA ASP A 359 1.45 5.32 -17.86
C ASP A 359 0.48 4.32 -17.25
N ILE A 360 0.05 4.53 -16.01
CA ILE A 360 -0.92 3.65 -15.34
C ILE A 360 -2.23 3.61 -16.14
N CYS A 361 -2.68 4.75 -16.67
CA CYS A 361 -3.88 4.77 -17.51
C CYS A 361 -3.68 3.93 -18.78
N ARG A 362 -2.59 4.14 -19.53
CA ARG A 362 -2.26 3.39 -20.74
C ARG A 362 -2.14 1.89 -20.46
N LEU A 363 -1.50 1.52 -19.35
CA LEU A 363 -1.34 0.14 -18.91
C LEU A 363 -2.69 -0.55 -18.67
N HIS A 364 -3.61 0.10 -17.95
CA HIS A 364 -4.95 -0.43 -17.75
C HIS A 364 -5.71 -0.59 -19.08
N ALA A 365 -5.61 0.39 -19.98
CA ALA A 365 -6.23 0.31 -21.29
C ALA A 365 -5.66 -0.88 -22.11
N ALA A 366 -4.34 -1.05 -22.12
CA ALA A 366 -3.66 -2.17 -22.79
C ALA A 366 -4.08 -3.52 -22.22
N LEU A 367 -4.18 -3.65 -20.90
CA LEU A 367 -4.66 -4.87 -20.22
C LEU A 367 -6.10 -5.23 -20.62
N GLN A 368 -7.00 -4.25 -20.68
CA GLN A 368 -8.38 -4.49 -21.09
C GLN A 368 -8.47 -4.90 -22.58
N ALA A 369 -7.66 -4.29 -23.43
CA ALA A 369 -7.56 -4.65 -24.84
C ALA A 369 -6.96 -6.06 -25.05
N ALA A 370 -5.97 -6.44 -24.22
CA ALA A 370 -5.37 -7.77 -24.25
C ALA A 370 -6.30 -8.87 -23.70
N ALA A 371 -7.25 -8.53 -22.82
CA ALA A 371 -8.12 -9.46 -22.08
C ALA A 371 -9.26 -10.03 -22.93
N VAL A 372 -8.93 -10.58 -24.10
CA VAL A 372 -9.87 -11.19 -25.05
C VAL A 372 -9.43 -12.61 -25.42
N GLY A 373 -10.35 -13.43 -25.91
CA GLY A 373 -10.04 -14.82 -26.28
C GLY A 373 -9.44 -15.60 -25.11
N GLU A 374 -8.31 -16.26 -25.35
CA GLU A 374 -7.61 -17.07 -24.33
C GLU A 374 -7.11 -16.21 -23.14
N ALA A 375 -6.89 -14.92 -23.32
CA ALA A 375 -6.50 -14.00 -22.25
C ALA A 375 -7.68 -13.39 -21.48
N ALA A 376 -8.93 -13.73 -21.78
CA ALA A 376 -10.13 -13.23 -21.09
C ALA A 376 -10.08 -13.35 -19.54
N PRO A 377 -9.43 -14.38 -18.94
CA PRO A 377 -9.28 -14.46 -17.48
C PRO A 377 -8.65 -13.25 -16.82
N VAL A 378 -7.86 -12.43 -17.53
CA VAL A 378 -7.24 -11.18 -17.02
C VAL A 378 -8.28 -10.27 -16.36
N ARG A 379 -9.47 -10.11 -16.95
CA ARG A 379 -10.53 -9.26 -16.39
C ARG A 379 -11.03 -9.76 -15.04
N GLN A 380 -11.18 -11.09 -14.89
CA GLN A 380 -11.59 -11.70 -13.62
C GLN A 380 -10.49 -11.55 -12.56
N ILE A 381 -9.24 -11.74 -12.95
CA ILE A 381 -8.08 -11.59 -12.07
C ILE A 381 -8.02 -10.15 -11.52
N LEU A 382 -8.16 -9.15 -12.39
CA LEU A 382 -8.15 -7.73 -11.99
C LEU A 382 -9.31 -7.35 -11.06
N SER A 383 -10.49 -7.94 -11.25
CA SER A 383 -11.70 -7.59 -10.50
C SER A 383 -11.94 -8.40 -9.25
N ALA A 384 -11.07 -9.36 -8.94
CA ALA A 384 -11.25 -10.27 -7.81
C ALA A 384 -11.27 -9.53 -6.46
N VAL A 385 -10.42 -8.52 -6.29
CA VAL A 385 -10.35 -7.68 -5.08
C VAL A 385 -10.21 -6.21 -5.50
N PRO A 386 -11.32 -5.52 -5.76
CA PRO A 386 -11.26 -4.12 -6.23
C PRO A 386 -10.77 -3.12 -5.17
N GLY A 387 -10.80 -3.49 -3.89
CA GLY A 387 -10.24 -2.72 -2.78
C GLY A 387 -10.92 -1.39 -2.45
N ILE A 388 -11.97 -1.07 -3.17
CA ILE A 388 -12.81 0.11 -2.97
C ILE A 388 -14.27 -0.31 -3.05
N ASP A 389 -15.06 0.19 -2.12
CA ASP A 389 -16.49 -0.06 -2.09
C ASP A 389 -17.21 1.06 -2.84
N LEU A 390 -17.55 0.80 -4.10
CA LEU A 390 -18.29 1.70 -4.98
C LEU A 390 -19.69 1.15 -5.24
N ASP A 391 -20.63 2.05 -5.50
CA ASP A 391 -22.00 1.71 -5.82
C ASP A 391 -22.07 0.87 -7.11
N ARG A 392 -22.56 -0.37 -6.99
CA ARG A 392 -22.72 -1.30 -8.10
C ARG A 392 -23.87 -0.94 -9.03
N SER A 393 -24.77 -0.03 -8.63
CA SER A 393 -25.76 0.54 -9.52
C SER A 393 -25.14 1.51 -10.53
N THR A 394 -24.02 2.12 -10.20
CA THR A 394 -23.26 3.04 -11.05
C THR A 394 -22.16 2.32 -11.82
N TRP A 395 -21.41 1.41 -11.17
CA TRP A 395 -20.23 0.77 -11.71
C TRP A 395 -20.47 -0.71 -12.01
N SER A 396 -20.44 -1.08 -13.29
CA SER A 396 -20.68 -2.46 -13.76
C SER A 396 -19.44 -3.35 -13.64
N TYR A 397 -18.24 -2.77 -13.70
CA TYR A 397 -16.96 -3.46 -13.56
C TYR A 397 -15.96 -2.58 -12.80
N ILE A 398 -15.15 -3.19 -11.96
CA ILE A 398 -14.03 -2.52 -11.28
C ILE A 398 -12.88 -3.52 -11.21
N GLY A 399 -11.81 -3.26 -11.97
CA GLY A 399 -10.52 -3.96 -11.86
C GLY A 399 -9.52 -3.06 -11.15
N ALA A 400 -8.65 -3.62 -10.31
CA ALA A 400 -7.79 -2.82 -9.47
C ALA A 400 -6.41 -3.44 -9.24
N LYS A 401 -5.44 -2.57 -8.92
CA LYS A 401 -4.18 -2.95 -8.28
C LYS A 401 -3.73 -1.84 -7.34
N ALA A 402 -3.28 -2.23 -6.16
CA ALA A 402 -2.61 -1.34 -5.22
C ALA A 402 -1.14 -1.73 -5.08
N GLY A 403 -0.32 -0.76 -4.69
CA GLY A 403 1.08 -0.93 -4.36
C GLY A 403 1.45 -0.20 -3.07
N ASN A 404 2.29 -0.84 -2.26
CA ASN A 404 2.82 -0.27 -1.04
C ASN A 404 4.24 -0.81 -0.82
N LEU A 405 5.19 0.11 -0.70
CA LEU A 405 6.54 -0.12 -0.21
C LEU A 405 6.89 0.98 0.79
N PRO A 406 7.98 0.86 1.57
CA PRO A 406 8.36 1.92 2.51
C PRO A 406 8.49 3.28 1.82
N GLY A 407 7.60 4.21 2.20
CA GLY A 407 7.52 5.56 1.62
C GLY A 407 6.66 5.69 0.36
N ASP A 408 6.15 4.62 -0.20
CA ASP A 408 5.43 4.63 -1.47
C ASP A 408 4.05 3.99 -1.33
N MET A 409 3.01 4.70 -1.76
CA MET A 409 1.65 4.17 -1.83
C MET A 409 1.02 4.55 -3.16
N THR A 410 0.59 3.54 -3.91
CA THR A 410 -0.01 3.72 -5.24
C THR A 410 -1.27 2.89 -5.36
N PHE A 411 -2.33 3.49 -5.88
CA PHE A 411 -3.62 2.85 -6.11
C PHE A 411 -4.08 3.12 -7.53
N SER A 412 -4.64 2.12 -8.18
CA SER A 412 -5.20 2.28 -9.52
C SER A 412 -6.41 1.40 -9.74
N TRP A 413 -7.37 1.95 -10.47
CA TRP A 413 -8.61 1.28 -10.86
C TRP A 413 -8.93 1.53 -12.33
N TYR A 414 -9.39 0.48 -12.98
CA TYR A 414 -10.14 0.57 -14.23
C TYR A 414 -11.58 0.25 -13.93
N ALA A 415 -12.47 1.17 -14.19
CA ALA A 415 -13.90 1.03 -13.91
C ALA A 415 -14.74 1.24 -15.17
N ILE A 416 -15.85 0.52 -15.27
CA ILE A 416 -16.83 0.71 -16.34
C ILE A 416 -18.15 1.10 -15.70
N ASP A 417 -18.72 2.23 -16.12
CA ASP A 417 -20.02 2.67 -15.65
C ASP A 417 -21.17 1.89 -16.34
N ARG A 418 -22.42 2.19 -15.98
CA ARG A 418 -23.59 1.51 -16.55
C ARG A 418 -23.89 1.88 -17.99
N THR A 419 -23.31 2.96 -18.50
CA THR A 419 -23.40 3.33 -19.91
C THR A 419 -22.38 2.59 -20.78
N GLY A 420 -21.46 1.86 -20.15
CA GLY A 420 -20.35 1.18 -20.83
C GLY A 420 -19.11 2.06 -21.00
N GLN A 421 -19.12 3.30 -20.47
CA GLN A 421 -17.95 4.17 -20.52
C GLN A 421 -16.88 3.67 -19.55
N SER A 422 -15.65 3.59 -20.02
CA SER A 422 -14.48 3.14 -19.25
C SER A 422 -13.71 4.32 -18.68
N TRP A 423 -13.23 4.14 -17.45
CA TRP A 423 -12.52 5.13 -16.66
C TRP A 423 -11.29 4.51 -16.02
N VAL A 424 -10.21 5.28 -15.90
CA VAL A 424 -9.05 4.93 -15.08
C VAL A 424 -8.85 6.00 -14.03
N VAL A 425 -8.69 5.58 -12.80
CA VAL A 425 -8.39 6.42 -11.64
C VAL A 425 -7.11 5.93 -11.00
N SER A 426 -6.15 6.82 -10.76
CA SER A 426 -4.90 6.47 -10.10
C SER A 426 -4.44 7.54 -9.12
N PHE A 427 -3.79 7.11 -8.05
CA PHE A 427 -3.16 7.92 -7.02
C PHE A 427 -1.78 7.37 -6.73
N GLN A 428 -0.76 8.22 -6.74
CA GLN A 428 0.62 7.88 -6.38
C GLN A 428 1.12 8.89 -5.36
N LEU A 429 1.60 8.41 -4.23
CA LEU A 429 2.20 9.22 -3.17
C LEU A 429 3.54 8.64 -2.76
N ASN A 430 4.56 9.51 -2.68
CA ASN A 430 5.92 9.13 -2.28
C ASN A 430 6.42 10.09 -1.19
N TRP A 431 6.71 9.53 -0.02
CA TRP A 431 7.26 10.22 1.13
C TRP A 431 8.73 9.84 1.36
N PRO A 432 9.55 10.72 1.94
CA PRO A 432 10.92 10.39 2.31
C PRO A 432 11.02 9.48 3.55
N ARG A 433 9.90 8.97 4.06
CA ARG A 433 9.81 8.08 5.22
C ARG A 433 8.64 7.12 5.11
N TYR A 434 8.71 6.03 5.86
CA TYR A 434 7.61 5.08 5.97
C TYR A 434 6.34 5.73 6.53
N ARG A 435 5.18 5.32 6.02
CA ARG A 435 3.85 5.73 6.49
C ARG A 435 3.03 4.51 6.88
N SER A 436 2.14 4.71 7.83
CA SER A 436 1.28 3.65 8.33
C SER A 436 0.18 3.25 7.34
N ASN A 437 -0.50 2.14 7.65
CA ASN A 437 -1.70 1.73 6.93
C ASN A 437 -2.86 2.75 7.01
N THR A 438 -2.80 3.68 7.96
CA THR A 438 -3.77 4.77 8.09
C THR A 438 -3.69 5.72 6.89
N ALA A 439 -2.47 5.97 6.37
CA ALA A 439 -2.28 6.74 5.15
C ALA A 439 -2.97 6.06 3.95
N ALA A 440 -2.87 4.73 3.84
CA ALA A 440 -3.57 3.97 2.81
C ALA A 440 -5.10 4.11 2.92
N GLY A 441 -5.63 4.01 4.14
CA GLY A 441 -7.07 4.23 4.42
C GLY A 441 -7.55 5.62 4.03
N TRP A 442 -6.74 6.63 4.31
CA TRP A 442 -7.03 8.01 3.91
C TRP A 442 -7.02 8.17 2.38
N ILE A 443 -6.01 7.65 1.67
CA ILE A 443 -5.98 7.71 0.20
C ILE A 443 -7.21 7.02 -0.40
N LEU A 444 -7.62 5.87 0.14
CA LEU A 444 -8.83 5.16 -0.30
C LEU A 444 -10.10 5.99 -0.06
N ALA A 445 -10.18 6.74 1.05
CA ALA A 445 -11.29 7.63 1.32
C ALA A 445 -11.32 8.80 0.32
N VAL A 446 -10.16 9.41 0.00
CA VAL A 446 -10.03 10.43 -1.05
C VAL A 446 -10.45 9.85 -2.40
N ALA A 447 -9.97 8.67 -2.77
CA ALA A 447 -10.30 8.01 -4.02
C ALA A 447 -11.81 7.73 -4.14
N LYS A 448 -12.46 7.29 -3.06
CA LYS A 448 -13.90 7.04 -3.05
C LYS A 448 -14.70 8.32 -3.33
N GLN A 449 -14.28 9.45 -2.74
CA GLN A 449 -14.90 10.74 -3.03
C GLN A 449 -14.62 11.20 -4.47
N ALA A 450 -13.39 10.99 -4.97
CA ALA A 450 -13.03 11.30 -6.35
C ALA A 450 -13.88 10.53 -7.37
N PHE A 451 -14.19 9.25 -7.11
CA PHE A 451 -15.14 8.49 -7.94
C PHE A 451 -16.52 9.13 -7.98
N GLY A 452 -16.96 9.78 -6.90
CA GLY A 452 -18.21 10.52 -6.85
C GLY A 452 -18.24 11.81 -7.69
N LEU A 453 -17.07 12.32 -8.11
CA LEU A 453 -16.95 13.50 -8.97
C LEU A 453 -16.94 13.14 -10.47
N ILE A 454 -16.83 11.86 -10.82
CA ILE A 454 -16.80 11.43 -12.22
C ILE A 454 -18.19 11.64 -12.83
N PRO A 455 -18.30 12.33 -13.99
CA PRO A 455 -19.56 12.56 -14.65
C PRO A 455 -20.05 11.28 -15.35
N VAL A 456 -20.57 10.34 -14.58
CA VAL A 456 -21.20 9.12 -15.10
C VAL A 456 -22.58 9.46 -15.68
N GLY A 457 -22.93 8.84 -16.82
CA GLY A 457 -24.20 9.07 -17.53
C GLY A 457 -25.39 8.36 -16.88
#